data_b3c6d714374da07eb1fbfce41cac1185
#
_entry.id   b3c6d714374da07eb1fbfce41cac1185
#
_cell.length_a   1.000
_cell.length_b   1.000
_cell.length_c   1.000
_cell.angle_alpha   90.00
_cell.angle_beta   90.00
_cell.angle_gamma   90.00
#
_symmetry.space_group_name_H-M   'P 1'
#
loop_
_entity.id
_entity.type
_entity.pdbx_description
1 polymer ?
#
loop_
_entity_poly.entity_id
_entity_poly.type
_entity_poly.pdbx_seq_one_letter_code
_entity_poly.pdbx_strand_id
1 'polypeptide(L)'
;MSASKLVRPAEQYKESYLEALEEYHAEGRYLYQDIGQIDANFKTFLKEMRTEKGYPHQPYQDWVEPVPETIVWLVKDNKYIGTVDIRHRLNWHLEKWGGHIHFNIRPSMRGKGFGTKILMKAIPIVNYIGVDKALITIAPGDDAAIRVVESVGGVFEDETCATDKFPAMRRYWIDCT
;
A
#
# COMPACT_ATOMS: atom_id res chain seq x y z
N MET A 1 -23.39 -11.16 5.69
CA MET A 1 -22.24 -10.44 5.12
C MET A 1 -21.23 -10.15 6.21
N SER A 2 -19.98 -10.58 6.02
CA SER A 2 -18.94 -10.28 6.98
C SER A 2 -18.41 -8.85 6.82
N ALA A 3 -17.90 -8.27 7.90
CA ALA A 3 -17.18 -7.00 7.82
C ALA A 3 -15.81 -7.22 7.17
N SER A 4 -15.30 -6.20 6.48
CA SER A 4 -13.91 -6.22 6.01
C SER A 4 -12.93 -6.14 7.18
N LYS A 5 -11.80 -6.82 7.08
CA LYS A 5 -10.76 -6.84 8.11
C LYS A 5 -9.36 -6.81 7.51
N LEU A 6 -8.41 -6.26 8.24
CA LEU A 6 -6.99 -6.39 7.91
C LEU A 6 -6.46 -7.72 8.46
N VAL A 7 -5.70 -8.40 7.61
CA VAL A 7 -5.05 -9.68 7.93
C VAL A 7 -3.63 -9.69 7.42
N ARG A 8 -2.78 -10.52 8.00
CA ARG A 8 -1.48 -10.83 7.36
C ARG A 8 -1.75 -11.59 6.06
N PRO A 9 -0.93 -11.38 5.00
CA PRO A 9 -1.01 -12.18 3.79
C PRO A 9 -1.04 -13.68 4.13
N ALA A 10 -2.00 -14.42 3.57
CA ALA A 10 -2.23 -15.82 3.91
C ALA A 10 -2.64 -16.66 2.71
N GLU A 11 -2.30 -17.96 2.77
CA GLU A 11 -2.51 -18.92 1.68
C GLU A 11 -3.98 -19.05 1.26
N GLN A 12 -4.89 -18.93 2.21
CA GLN A 12 -6.33 -19.04 1.95
C GLN A 12 -6.87 -17.98 0.98
N TYR A 13 -6.16 -16.87 0.77
CA TYR A 13 -6.56 -15.81 -0.15
C TYR A 13 -5.81 -15.87 -1.49
N LYS A 14 -5.03 -16.94 -1.74
CA LYS A 14 -4.15 -17.07 -2.92
C LYS A 14 -4.89 -16.81 -4.22
N GLU A 15 -5.95 -17.56 -4.48
CA GLU A 15 -6.70 -17.46 -5.74
C GLU A 15 -7.22 -16.03 -5.96
N SER A 16 -7.85 -15.46 -4.94
CA SER A 16 -8.37 -14.10 -5.01
C SER A 16 -7.29 -13.03 -5.18
N TYR A 17 -6.10 -13.25 -4.58
CA TYR A 17 -4.96 -12.36 -4.78
C TYR A 17 -4.42 -12.42 -6.22
N LEU A 18 -4.28 -13.63 -6.78
CA LEU A 18 -3.83 -13.80 -8.16
C LEU A 18 -4.83 -13.19 -9.16
N GLU A 19 -6.13 -13.37 -8.95
CA GLU A 19 -7.16 -12.68 -9.74
C GLU A 19 -7.00 -11.15 -9.67
N ALA A 20 -6.73 -10.59 -8.48
CA ALA A 20 -6.50 -9.17 -8.33
C ALA A 20 -5.24 -8.71 -9.08
N LEU A 21 -4.20 -9.53 -9.09
CA LEU A 21 -2.97 -9.24 -9.81
C LEU A 21 -3.21 -9.22 -11.33
N GLU A 22 -4.04 -10.11 -11.85
CA GLU A 22 -4.48 -10.07 -13.25
C GLU A 22 -5.25 -8.77 -13.57
N GLU A 23 -6.12 -8.31 -12.66
CA GLU A 23 -6.82 -7.04 -12.83
C GLU A 23 -5.83 -5.85 -12.87
N TYR A 24 -4.80 -5.84 -12.01
CA TYR A 24 -3.75 -4.82 -12.03
C TYR A 24 -2.92 -4.86 -13.32
N HIS A 25 -2.57 -6.07 -13.80
CA HIS A 25 -1.85 -6.22 -15.07
C HIS A 25 -2.67 -5.70 -16.26
N ALA A 26 -3.97 -5.91 -16.25
CA ALA A 26 -4.86 -5.41 -17.30
C ALA A 26 -4.86 -3.88 -17.41
N GLU A 27 -4.56 -3.16 -16.33
CA GLU A 27 -4.39 -1.70 -16.34
C GLU A 27 -2.92 -1.24 -16.37
N GLY A 28 -1.99 -2.16 -16.65
CA GLY A 28 -0.56 -1.85 -16.80
C GLY A 28 0.22 -1.64 -15.50
N ARG A 29 -0.32 -2.08 -14.36
CA ARG A 29 0.31 -1.94 -13.04
C ARG A 29 0.92 -3.26 -12.56
N TYR A 30 1.99 -3.18 -11.77
CA TYR A 30 2.69 -4.33 -11.17
C TYR A 30 3.14 -5.39 -12.17
N LEU A 31 3.44 -5.00 -13.40
CA LEU A 31 3.85 -5.91 -14.48
C LEU A 31 5.16 -6.66 -14.19
N TYR A 32 5.98 -6.14 -13.27
CA TYR A 32 7.20 -6.81 -12.81
C TYR A 32 6.91 -8.03 -11.93
N GLN A 33 5.68 -8.19 -11.43
CA GLN A 33 5.25 -9.35 -10.65
C GLN A 33 4.72 -10.44 -11.61
N ASP A 34 5.50 -11.49 -11.80
CA ASP A 34 5.10 -12.62 -12.63
C ASP A 34 4.09 -13.51 -11.91
N ILE A 35 2.86 -13.54 -12.41
CA ILE A 35 1.75 -14.28 -11.79
C ILE A 35 2.06 -15.79 -11.70
N GLY A 36 2.64 -16.37 -12.76
CA GLY A 36 2.99 -17.79 -12.80
C GLY A 36 4.05 -18.15 -11.77
N GLN A 37 5.06 -17.30 -11.59
CA GLN A 37 6.09 -17.51 -10.58
C GLN A 37 5.55 -17.37 -9.16
N ILE A 38 4.69 -16.37 -8.93
CA ILE A 38 4.04 -16.15 -7.63
C ILE A 38 3.13 -17.34 -7.31
N ASP A 39 2.34 -17.81 -8.26
CA ASP A 39 1.49 -18.99 -8.09
C ASP A 39 2.30 -20.23 -7.70
N ALA A 40 3.37 -20.52 -8.44
CA ALA A 40 4.24 -21.67 -8.20
C ALA A 40 4.97 -21.62 -6.86
N ASN A 41 5.28 -20.42 -6.35
CA ASN A 41 6.10 -20.22 -5.15
C ASN A 41 5.35 -19.38 -4.08
N PHE A 42 4.05 -19.55 -3.96
CA PHE A 42 3.21 -18.67 -3.14
C PHE A 42 3.60 -18.65 -1.66
N LYS A 43 4.03 -19.78 -1.11
CA LYS A 43 4.51 -19.84 0.29
C LYS A 43 5.76 -18.99 0.51
N THR A 44 6.70 -19.02 -0.42
CA THR A 44 7.90 -18.17 -0.38
C THR A 44 7.53 -16.70 -0.52
N PHE A 45 6.65 -16.38 -1.45
CA PHE A 45 6.10 -15.03 -1.64
C PHE A 45 5.45 -14.48 -0.37
N LEU A 46 4.62 -15.28 0.31
CA LEU A 46 4.02 -14.88 1.60
C LEU A 46 5.06 -14.68 2.69
N LYS A 47 6.06 -15.53 2.75
CA LYS A 47 7.15 -15.41 3.73
C LYS A 47 7.90 -14.08 3.55
N GLU A 48 8.21 -13.71 2.33
CA GLU A 48 8.86 -12.45 2.00
C GLU A 48 7.99 -11.24 2.39
N MET A 49 6.69 -11.28 2.07
CA MET A 49 5.75 -10.22 2.46
C MET A 49 5.57 -10.07 3.97
N ARG A 50 5.76 -11.14 4.73
CA ARG A 50 5.62 -11.13 6.19
C ARG A 50 6.88 -10.70 6.93
N THR A 51 8.02 -10.60 6.24
CA THR A 51 9.25 -10.12 6.87
C THR A 51 9.21 -8.60 6.98
N GLU A 52 9.54 -8.07 8.15
CA GLU A 52 9.59 -6.62 8.40
C GLU A 52 10.87 -5.96 7.86
N LYS A 53 11.66 -6.67 7.05
CA LYS A 53 12.98 -6.20 6.58
C LYS A 53 12.95 -5.27 5.37
N GLY A 54 11.78 -4.83 4.95
CA GLY A 54 11.63 -4.05 3.73
C GLY A 54 11.59 -4.97 2.50
N TYR A 55 10.43 -5.10 1.93
CA TYR A 55 10.23 -5.88 0.71
C TYR A 55 10.65 -5.04 -0.51
N PRO A 56 11.51 -5.55 -1.39
CA PRO A 56 11.86 -4.83 -2.61
C PRO A 56 10.69 -4.85 -3.59
N HIS A 57 9.81 -3.86 -3.47
CA HIS A 57 8.62 -3.77 -4.30
C HIS A 57 8.90 -3.47 -5.76
N GLN A 58 10.05 -2.89 -6.05
CA GLN A 58 10.43 -2.49 -7.41
C GLN A 58 11.92 -2.69 -7.63
N PRO A 59 12.32 -3.40 -8.69
CA PRO A 59 13.72 -3.74 -8.95
C PRO A 59 14.66 -2.52 -9.07
N TYR A 60 14.13 -1.37 -9.47
CA TYR A 60 14.93 -0.14 -9.64
C TYR A 60 15.17 0.65 -8.35
N GLN A 61 14.69 0.15 -7.22
CA GLN A 61 14.87 0.80 -5.91
C GLN A 61 15.98 0.19 -5.06
N ASP A 62 16.83 -0.65 -5.64
CA ASP A 62 17.94 -1.31 -4.93
C ASP A 62 18.93 -0.33 -4.29
N TRP A 63 18.99 0.90 -4.80
CA TRP A 63 19.84 1.97 -4.30
C TRP A 63 19.24 2.76 -3.14
N VAL A 64 17.98 2.50 -2.79
CA VAL A 64 17.31 3.15 -1.66
C VAL A 64 17.48 2.27 -0.42
N GLU A 65 17.90 2.88 0.69
CA GLU A 65 18.00 2.18 1.96
C GLU A 65 16.65 1.56 2.34
N PRO A 66 16.57 0.22 2.53
CA PRO A 66 15.34 -0.41 2.97
C PRO A 66 14.99 -0.01 4.40
N VAL A 67 13.70 0.18 4.66
CA VAL A 67 13.16 0.45 5.99
C VAL A 67 12.27 -0.70 6.42
N PRO A 68 12.12 -0.95 7.74
CA PRO A 68 11.17 -1.93 8.23
C PRO A 68 9.75 -1.61 7.73
N GLU A 69 9.03 -2.64 7.31
CA GLU A 69 7.73 -2.50 6.67
C GLU A 69 6.78 -3.61 7.14
N THR A 70 5.53 -3.25 7.36
CA THR A 70 4.44 -4.19 7.65
C THR A 70 3.44 -4.16 6.50
N ILE A 71 3.22 -5.31 5.86
CA ILE A 71 2.25 -5.47 4.79
C ILE A 71 1.04 -6.22 5.34
N VAL A 72 -0.15 -5.66 5.16
CA VAL A 72 -1.41 -6.32 5.51
C VAL A 72 -2.41 -6.21 4.36
N TRP A 73 -3.27 -7.20 4.26
CA TRP A 73 -4.32 -7.27 3.25
C TRP A 73 -5.68 -6.93 3.86
N LEU A 74 -6.45 -6.12 3.15
CA LEU A 74 -7.87 -5.97 3.41
C LEU A 74 -8.60 -7.12 2.74
N VAL A 75 -9.37 -7.86 3.51
CA VAL A 75 -10.17 -8.99 3.02
C VAL A 75 -11.61 -8.87 3.46
N LYS A 76 -12.52 -9.42 2.66
CA LYS A 76 -13.94 -9.54 2.96
C LYS A 76 -14.50 -10.77 2.29
N ASP A 77 -15.32 -11.55 3.01
CA ASP A 77 -15.95 -12.77 2.50
C ASP A 77 -14.93 -13.73 1.84
N ASN A 78 -13.78 -13.92 2.50
CA ASN A 78 -12.65 -14.71 2.03
C ASN A 78 -12.02 -14.24 0.71
N LYS A 79 -12.24 -12.99 0.32
CA LYS A 79 -11.67 -12.40 -0.89
C LYS A 79 -10.69 -11.28 -0.53
N TYR A 80 -9.58 -11.23 -1.26
CA TYR A 80 -8.64 -10.13 -1.23
C TYR A 80 -9.26 -8.89 -1.88
N ILE A 81 -9.17 -7.76 -1.18
CA ILE A 81 -9.71 -6.47 -1.61
C ILE A 81 -8.59 -5.47 -1.94
N GLY A 82 -7.56 -5.46 -1.14
CA GLY A 82 -6.47 -4.52 -1.30
C GLY A 82 -5.32 -4.74 -0.33
N THR A 83 -4.25 -3.99 -0.51
CA THR A 83 -3.05 -4.03 0.31
C THR A 83 -2.79 -2.68 0.94
N VAL A 84 -2.29 -2.66 2.16
CA VAL A 84 -1.64 -1.49 2.75
C VAL A 84 -0.24 -1.88 3.23
N ASP A 85 0.73 -1.09 2.79
CA ASP A 85 2.13 -1.19 3.19
C ASP A 85 2.40 -0.08 4.21
N ILE A 86 2.88 -0.45 5.38
CA ILE A 86 3.17 0.48 6.46
C ILE A 86 4.67 0.45 6.73
N ARG A 87 5.36 1.53 6.41
CA ARG A 87 6.77 1.71 6.65
C ARG A 87 6.97 2.31 8.04
N HIS A 88 7.86 1.68 8.82
CA HIS A 88 8.02 2.03 10.23
C HIS A 88 8.80 3.33 10.46
N ARG A 89 9.55 3.76 9.45
CA ARG A 89 10.27 5.03 9.43
C ARG A 89 10.44 5.56 8.02
N LEU A 90 10.79 6.81 7.88
CA LEU A 90 11.12 7.41 6.60
C LEU A 90 12.65 7.39 6.37
N ASN A 91 13.03 7.34 5.09
CA ASN A 91 14.35 7.70 4.61
C ASN A 91 14.21 8.91 3.67
N TRP A 92 15.32 9.42 3.14
CA TRP A 92 15.32 10.60 2.27
C TRP A 92 14.42 10.46 1.03
N HIS A 93 14.25 9.24 0.51
CA HIS A 93 13.38 8.96 -0.63
C HIS A 93 11.91 8.96 -0.22
N LEU A 94 11.58 8.25 0.86
CA LEU A 94 10.20 8.11 1.34
C LEU A 94 9.60 9.42 1.84
N GLU A 95 10.43 10.36 2.30
CA GLU A 95 9.97 11.70 2.66
C GLU A 95 9.34 12.47 1.49
N LYS A 96 9.73 12.13 0.27
CA LYS A 96 9.25 12.78 -0.95
C LYS A 96 8.37 11.87 -1.79
N TRP A 97 8.69 10.58 -1.86
CA TRP A 97 8.06 9.60 -2.75
C TRP A 97 7.79 8.30 -2.00
N GLY A 98 6.60 8.13 -1.48
CA GLY A 98 6.19 6.90 -0.82
C GLY A 98 5.58 7.10 0.56
N GLY A 99 6.21 7.88 1.44
CA GLY A 99 5.71 8.12 2.80
C GLY A 99 5.71 6.87 3.69
N HIS A 100 5.02 6.94 4.81
CA HIS A 100 4.82 5.81 5.74
C HIS A 100 3.79 4.81 5.24
N ILE A 101 2.74 5.27 4.56
CA ILE A 101 1.62 4.44 4.16
C ILE A 101 1.46 4.47 2.64
N HIS A 102 1.45 3.29 2.05
CA HIS A 102 1.01 3.08 0.67
C HIS A 102 -0.16 2.11 0.69
N PHE A 103 -1.22 2.39 -0.04
CA PHE A 103 -2.38 1.49 -0.14
C PHE A 103 -2.88 1.39 -1.57
N ASN A 104 -3.46 0.25 -1.88
CA ASN A 104 -4.15 0.03 -3.15
C ASN A 104 -5.40 -0.82 -2.94
N ILE A 105 -6.35 -0.64 -3.82
CA ILE A 105 -7.58 -1.44 -3.89
C ILE A 105 -7.63 -2.11 -5.27
N ARG A 106 -7.95 -3.40 -5.30
CA ARG A 106 -8.08 -4.13 -6.58
C ARG A 106 -9.10 -3.42 -7.47
N PRO A 107 -8.85 -3.34 -8.80
CA PRO A 107 -9.66 -2.54 -9.70
C PRO A 107 -11.17 -2.79 -9.61
N SER A 108 -11.61 -4.05 -9.56
CA SER A 108 -13.02 -4.42 -9.48
C SER A 108 -13.73 -4.00 -8.18
N MET A 109 -12.98 -3.62 -7.15
CA MET A 109 -13.52 -3.23 -5.84
C MET A 109 -13.40 -1.74 -5.55
N ARG A 110 -12.92 -0.94 -6.50
CA ARG A 110 -12.84 0.52 -6.39
C ARG A 110 -14.23 1.18 -6.45
N GLY A 111 -14.33 2.40 -5.91
CA GLY A 111 -15.60 3.14 -5.89
C GLY A 111 -16.65 2.61 -4.91
N LYS A 112 -16.25 1.73 -3.99
CA LYS A 112 -17.14 1.09 -3.00
C LYS A 112 -16.78 1.43 -1.54
N GLY A 113 -15.94 2.45 -1.33
CA GLY A 113 -15.52 2.91 -0.01
C GLY A 113 -14.40 2.08 0.65
N PHE A 114 -13.81 1.12 -0.03
CA PHE A 114 -12.75 0.28 0.56
C PHE A 114 -11.44 1.04 0.77
N GLY A 115 -11.13 2.05 -0.03
CA GLY A 115 -9.95 2.91 0.19
C GLY A 115 -10.01 3.60 1.55
N THR A 116 -11.14 4.21 1.90
CA THR A 116 -11.35 4.81 3.22
C THR A 116 -11.28 3.75 4.33
N LYS A 117 -11.91 2.60 4.14
CA LYS A 117 -11.91 1.52 5.13
C LYS A 117 -10.52 0.97 5.40
N ILE A 118 -9.72 0.72 4.37
CA ILE A 118 -8.36 0.18 4.55
C ILE A 118 -7.48 1.17 5.31
N LEU A 119 -7.57 2.45 4.98
CA LEU A 119 -6.76 3.48 5.61
C LEU A 119 -7.19 3.71 7.07
N MET A 120 -8.49 3.80 7.37
CA MET A 120 -8.99 3.89 8.74
C MET A 120 -8.54 2.72 9.61
N LYS A 121 -8.51 1.50 9.05
CA LYS A 121 -8.07 0.30 9.79
C LYS A 121 -6.55 0.23 9.94
N ALA A 122 -5.79 0.85 9.05
CA ALA A 122 -4.32 0.91 9.13
C ALA A 122 -3.83 1.89 10.21
N ILE A 123 -4.53 2.99 10.45
CA ILE A 123 -4.11 4.03 11.41
C ILE A 123 -3.78 3.47 12.79
N PRO A 124 -4.59 2.60 13.44
CA PRO A 124 -4.21 2.01 14.72
C PRO A 124 -2.92 1.16 14.67
N ILE A 125 -2.66 0.49 13.56
CA ILE A 125 -1.42 -0.28 13.37
C ILE A 125 -0.23 0.67 13.30
N VAL A 126 -0.37 1.77 12.57
CA VAL A 126 0.66 2.81 12.44
C VAL A 126 1.01 3.40 13.82
N ASN A 127 0.00 3.71 14.61
CA ASN A 127 0.22 4.19 15.98
C ASN A 127 0.90 3.12 16.85
N TYR A 128 0.46 1.87 16.77
CA TYR A 128 1.03 0.76 17.54
C TYR A 128 2.54 0.55 17.29
N ILE A 129 3.00 0.77 16.06
CA ILE A 129 4.44 0.67 15.71
C ILE A 129 5.24 1.93 16.09
N GLY A 130 4.60 2.93 16.70
CA GLY A 130 5.26 4.12 17.23
C GLY A 130 5.31 5.32 16.27
N VAL A 131 4.48 5.34 15.23
CA VAL A 131 4.37 6.46 14.30
C VAL A 131 3.13 7.28 14.65
N ASP A 132 3.34 8.44 15.28
CA ASP A 132 2.24 9.32 15.71
C ASP A 132 1.63 10.13 14.58
N LYS A 133 2.45 10.50 13.58
CA LYS A 133 2.02 11.19 12.36
C LYS A 133 2.56 10.48 11.15
N ALA A 134 1.69 10.04 10.28
CA ALA A 134 2.05 9.31 9.07
C ALA A 134 2.00 10.22 7.84
N LEU A 135 3.05 10.16 7.03
CA LEU A 135 3.11 10.79 5.73
C LEU A 135 2.52 9.86 4.67
N ILE A 136 1.67 10.41 3.82
CA ILE A 136 1.20 9.76 2.58
C ILE A 136 1.54 10.67 1.41
N THR A 137 2.11 10.10 0.36
CA THR A 137 2.37 10.82 -0.89
C THR A 137 1.43 10.31 -1.99
N ILE A 138 0.83 11.24 -2.73
CA ILE A 138 -0.19 10.94 -3.75
C ILE A 138 0.14 11.70 -5.02
N ALA A 139 -0.02 11.05 -6.17
CA ALA A 139 0.11 11.72 -7.45
C ALA A 139 -0.93 12.86 -7.57
N PRO A 140 -0.55 14.05 -8.07
CA PRO A 140 -1.43 15.22 -8.13
C PRO A 140 -2.76 14.99 -8.86
N GLY A 141 -2.78 14.07 -9.83
CA GLY A 141 -3.97 13.73 -10.61
C GLY A 141 -4.84 12.60 -10.03
N ASP A 142 -4.44 12.00 -8.91
CA ASP A 142 -5.19 10.92 -8.27
C ASP A 142 -6.23 11.47 -7.29
N ASP A 143 -7.29 12.06 -7.83
CA ASP A 143 -8.35 12.67 -7.04
C ASP A 143 -9.07 11.68 -6.13
N ALA A 144 -9.16 10.41 -6.52
CA ALA A 144 -9.79 9.37 -5.70
C ALA A 144 -8.97 9.11 -4.43
N ALA A 145 -7.65 8.95 -4.56
CA ALA A 145 -6.76 8.77 -3.40
C ALA A 145 -6.71 10.03 -2.53
N ILE A 146 -6.69 11.21 -3.12
CA ILE A 146 -6.73 12.49 -2.38
C ILE A 146 -7.99 12.56 -1.51
N ARG A 147 -9.17 12.29 -2.09
CA ARG A 147 -10.44 12.28 -1.33
C ARG A 147 -10.43 11.27 -0.19
N VAL A 148 -9.86 10.09 -0.41
CA VAL A 148 -9.73 9.07 0.64
C VAL A 148 -8.89 9.58 1.79
N VAL A 149 -7.72 10.12 1.51
CA VAL A 149 -6.78 10.61 2.54
C VAL A 149 -7.37 11.78 3.31
N GLU A 150 -7.99 12.74 2.63
CA GLU A 150 -8.67 13.87 3.28
C GLU A 150 -9.85 13.41 4.15
N SER A 151 -10.60 12.39 3.71
CA SER A 151 -11.74 11.86 4.46
C SER A 151 -11.37 11.21 5.79
N VAL A 152 -10.12 10.78 5.96
CA VAL A 152 -9.61 10.20 7.22
C VAL A 152 -8.77 11.19 8.04
N GLY A 153 -8.82 12.47 7.69
CA GLY A 153 -8.15 13.53 8.45
C GLY A 153 -6.76 13.90 7.91
N GLY A 154 -6.41 13.47 6.70
CA GLY A 154 -5.17 13.87 6.06
C GLY A 154 -5.12 15.37 5.77
N VAL A 155 -4.03 16.01 6.17
CA VAL A 155 -3.78 17.44 5.98
C VAL A 155 -2.69 17.65 4.94
N PHE A 156 -3.01 18.40 3.90
CA PHE A 156 -2.06 18.74 2.84
C PHE A 156 -0.92 19.62 3.40
N GLU A 157 0.31 19.25 3.07
CA GLU A 157 1.49 20.03 3.41
C GLU A 157 2.02 20.81 2.20
N ASP A 158 2.42 20.09 1.17
CA ASP A 158 3.03 20.66 -0.04
C ASP A 158 3.00 19.67 -1.21
N GLU A 159 3.58 20.09 -2.31
CA GLU A 159 3.82 19.27 -3.49
C GLU A 159 5.31 19.28 -3.81
N THR A 160 5.92 18.10 -4.00
CA THR A 160 7.32 17.98 -4.40
C THR A 160 7.47 18.35 -5.88
N CYS A 161 8.65 18.86 -6.24
CA CYS A 161 8.97 19.10 -7.65
C CYS A 161 9.23 17.79 -8.39
N ALA A 162 8.76 17.69 -9.62
CA ALA A 162 9.14 16.61 -10.52
C ALA A 162 10.63 16.68 -10.84
N THR A 163 11.26 15.51 -10.96
CA THR A 163 12.65 15.34 -11.40
C THR A 163 12.70 14.46 -12.63
N ASP A 164 13.87 14.28 -13.23
CA ASP A 164 14.04 13.36 -14.38
C ASP A 164 13.68 11.90 -14.05
N LYS A 165 13.76 11.53 -12.77
CA LYS A 165 13.53 10.16 -12.29
C LYS A 165 12.20 9.98 -11.57
N PHE A 166 11.66 11.04 -10.98
CA PHE A 166 10.50 10.96 -10.10
C PHE A 166 9.47 12.03 -10.41
N PRO A 167 8.17 11.69 -10.41
CA PRO A 167 7.10 12.66 -10.62
C PRO A 167 6.95 13.58 -9.41
N ALA A 168 6.24 14.70 -9.60
CA ALA A 168 5.75 15.49 -8.48
C ALA A 168 4.76 14.68 -7.65
N MET A 169 4.79 14.84 -6.33
CA MET A 169 3.89 14.17 -5.40
C MET A 169 3.30 15.18 -4.41
N ARG A 170 2.03 15.06 -4.12
CA ARG A 170 1.36 15.79 -3.04
C ARG A 170 1.59 15.06 -1.73
N ARG A 171 2.00 15.79 -0.68
CA ARG A 171 2.29 15.23 0.64
C ARG A 171 1.19 15.60 1.64
N TYR A 172 0.69 14.57 2.33
CA TYR A 172 -0.35 14.69 3.36
C TYR A 172 0.12 14.04 4.65
N TRP A 173 -0.23 14.65 5.77
CA TRP A 173 0.02 14.09 7.10
C TRP A 173 -1.27 13.66 7.76
N ILE A 174 -1.27 12.46 8.34
CA ILE A 174 -2.38 11.92 9.12
C ILE A 174 -1.94 11.79 10.57
N ASP A 175 -2.73 12.33 11.49
CA ASP A 175 -2.56 12.07 12.92
C ASP A 175 -3.05 10.66 13.24
N CYS A 176 -2.17 9.84 13.81
CA CYS A 176 -2.43 8.44 14.13
C CYS A 176 -2.61 8.20 15.65
N THR A 177 -2.58 9.27 16.47
CA THR A 177 -2.75 9.19 17.93
C THR A 177 -4.20 8.98 18.37
#